data_8b3b73b6b8f9f414b1b118a1b9322576
#
_entry.id   8b3b73b6b8f9f414b1b118a1b9322576
#
_cell.length_a   1.000
_cell.length_b   1.000
_cell.length_c   1.000
_cell.angle_alpha   90.00
_cell.angle_beta   90.00
_cell.angle_gamma   90.00
#
_symmetry.space_group_name_H-M   'P 1'
#
loop_
_entity.id
_entity.type
_entity.pdbx_description
1 polymer ?
#
loop_
_entity_poly.entity_id
_entity_poly.type
_entity_poly.pdbx_seq_one_letter_code
_entity_poly.pdbx_strand_id
1 'polypeptide(L)'
;MCGIFGFAKREGWQSESQMDRIEDVISNLTFESVIRGNHSTGFAIASKTDKLVYKTLKPSDELVCSDEWHNILEKVDVDTTIFLGHVRFATTGAKIKENAHPFVMGSVIGAHNGIIYNHKEIASKIGKNVQVDSEVIFGLLNKKDKYQEVFDLIEGDYALSWIDDDYKVLKLMHEEGRPLHIAYWKKARCLFWASTAEILGTALSDAGLSISGSINTLPIDKVYEFDTSNFWNNHEATFTEVKTNSNWTGYSSYSSGYGGYGGTNYFSSNTAYHCKFCQSTTYKSDRVCFKCVGKTSDTLHMDNDGKWTAKCLDCNNVEEYDNLVYTGSGYVCITCNADTSRYVSSFTSQCDYCGDYEPAPDLYSHQGYNLCQHCYDADKKASKKSNLPAPMHGGFGI
;
A
#
# COMPACT_ATOMS: atom_id res chain seq x y z
N MET A 1 -15.52 -10.52 -0.30
CA MET A 1 -14.17 -11.18 -0.37
C MET A 1 -13.20 -10.31 0.40
N CYS A 2 -12.23 -10.90 1.09
CA CYS A 2 -11.18 -10.14 1.79
C CYS A 2 -10.24 -9.39 0.83
N GLY A 3 -9.45 -8.46 1.34
CA GLY A 3 -8.39 -7.77 0.60
C GLY A 3 -7.12 -7.70 1.42
N ILE A 4 -5.97 -7.95 0.78
CA ILE A 4 -4.64 -7.73 1.34
C ILE A 4 -3.91 -6.67 0.51
N PHE A 5 -3.13 -5.83 1.19
CA PHE A 5 -2.42 -4.72 0.57
C PHE A 5 -1.28 -4.25 1.46
N GLY A 6 -0.41 -3.41 0.94
CA GLY A 6 0.64 -2.80 1.75
C GLY A 6 1.79 -2.22 0.97
N PHE A 7 2.89 -1.98 1.69
CA PHE A 7 4.17 -1.62 1.11
C PHE A 7 5.34 -2.36 1.77
N ALA A 8 6.40 -2.54 1.01
CA ALA A 8 7.74 -2.84 1.51
C ALA A 8 8.72 -1.80 0.95
N LYS A 9 9.53 -1.19 1.81
CA LYS A 9 10.47 -0.15 1.40
C LYS A 9 11.83 -0.33 2.03
N ARG A 10 12.85 0.28 1.41
CA ARG A 10 14.19 0.31 1.98
C ARG A 10 14.22 1.18 3.24
N GLU A 11 14.84 0.65 4.31
CA GLU A 11 15.05 1.37 5.57
C GLU A 11 15.89 2.63 5.36
N GLY A 12 15.44 3.76 5.94
CA GLY A 12 16.23 5.00 6.03
C GLY A 12 16.59 5.65 4.69
N TRP A 13 15.90 5.30 3.61
CA TRP A 13 16.19 5.82 2.27
C TRP A 13 15.35 7.04 1.89
N GLN A 14 14.09 7.10 2.34
CA GLN A 14 13.11 8.06 1.86
C GLN A 14 13.35 9.46 2.44
N SER A 15 13.13 10.48 1.61
CA SER A 15 12.97 11.85 2.06
C SER A 15 11.61 12.04 2.74
N GLU A 16 11.43 13.14 3.46
CA GLU A 16 10.16 13.51 4.09
C GLU A 16 9.02 13.52 3.08
N SER A 17 9.20 14.20 1.94
CA SER A 17 8.18 14.24 0.88
C SER A 17 7.89 12.88 0.23
N GLN A 18 8.84 11.95 0.24
CA GLN A 18 8.59 10.58 -0.19
C GLN A 18 7.82 9.79 0.86
N MET A 19 8.09 10.02 2.15
CA MET A 19 7.29 9.42 3.23
C MET A 19 5.84 9.92 3.18
N ASP A 20 5.61 11.22 3.01
CA ASP A 20 4.26 11.77 2.84
C ASP A 20 3.49 11.07 1.71
N ARG A 21 4.17 10.81 0.58
CA ARG A 21 3.56 10.07 -0.53
C ARG A 21 3.28 8.61 -0.21
N ILE A 22 4.15 7.94 0.55
CA ILE A 22 3.92 6.56 1.00
C ILE A 22 2.71 6.51 1.94
N GLU A 23 2.58 7.47 2.85
CA GLU A 23 1.43 7.61 3.74
C GLU A 23 0.15 7.88 2.95
N ASP A 24 0.21 8.72 1.92
CA ASP A 24 -0.90 8.93 1.00
C ASP A 24 -1.33 7.63 0.30
N VAL A 25 -0.36 6.87 -0.24
CA VAL A 25 -0.67 5.59 -0.90
C VAL A 25 -1.29 4.60 0.07
N ILE A 26 -0.75 4.46 1.29
CA ILE A 26 -1.29 3.49 2.24
C ILE A 26 -2.68 3.89 2.74
N SER A 27 -2.94 5.19 2.88
CA SER A 27 -4.26 5.71 3.20
C SER A 27 -5.26 5.41 2.08
N ASN A 28 -4.87 5.63 0.83
CA ASN A 28 -5.70 5.32 -0.34
C ASN A 28 -5.91 3.81 -0.50
N LEU A 29 -4.86 2.98 -0.35
CA LEU A 29 -5.00 1.51 -0.37
C LEU A 29 -5.97 1.02 0.70
N THR A 30 -5.88 1.57 1.91
CA THR A 30 -6.78 1.22 3.02
C THR A 30 -8.21 1.62 2.70
N PHE A 31 -8.42 2.85 2.22
CA PHE A 31 -9.73 3.37 1.87
C PHE A 31 -10.38 2.55 0.74
N GLU A 32 -9.68 2.37 -0.38
CA GLU A 32 -10.18 1.68 -1.57
C GLU A 32 -10.44 0.19 -1.31
N SER A 33 -9.73 -0.41 -0.37
CA SER A 33 -9.90 -1.84 -0.04
C SER A 33 -11.24 -2.17 0.63
N VAL A 34 -12.03 -1.18 1.09
CA VAL A 34 -13.37 -1.42 1.70
C VAL A 34 -14.29 -2.22 0.80
N ILE A 35 -14.17 -2.09 -0.52
CA ILE A 35 -14.95 -2.85 -1.50
C ILE A 35 -14.72 -4.37 -1.42
N ARG A 36 -13.61 -4.78 -0.81
CA ARG A 36 -13.25 -6.19 -0.59
C ARG A 36 -13.80 -6.73 0.72
N GLY A 37 -13.99 -5.88 1.72
CA GLY A 37 -14.51 -6.31 3.01
C GLY A 37 -14.66 -5.16 4.00
N ASN A 38 -15.81 -5.13 4.69
CA ASN A 38 -16.17 -4.07 5.61
C ASN A 38 -16.47 -4.56 7.04
N HIS A 39 -16.06 -5.79 7.38
CA HIS A 39 -16.35 -6.35 8.71
C HIS A 39 -15.24 -6.06 9.73
N SER A 40 -14.03 -5.88 9.28
CA SER A 40 -12.90 -5.46 10.12
C SER A 40 -11.73 -5.04 9.25
N THR A 41 -10.86 -4.21 9.85
CA THR A 41 -9.61 -3.73 9.25
C THR A 41 -8.47 -4.02 10.23
N GLY A 42 -7.29 -4.33 9.71
CA GLY A 42 -6.11 -4.47 10.55
C GLY A 42 -4.81 -4.41 9.78
N PHE A 43 -3.73 -4.15 10.54
CA PHE A 43 -2.40 -3.92 9.99
C PHE A 43 -1.32 -4.56 10.83
N ALA A 44 -0.20 -4.90 10.19
CA ALA A 44 1.09 -5.04 10.84
C ALA A 44 2.02 -3.95 10.28
N ILE A 45 2.68 -3.22 11.17
CA ILE A 45 3.71 -2.24 10.86
C ILE A 45 5.01 -2.81 11.42
N ALA A 46 6.01 -2.99 10.58
CA ALA A 46 7.28 -3.57 10.98
C ALA A 46 8.43 -2.65 10.60
N SER A 47 9.36 -2.48 11.55
CA SER A 47 10.67 -1.89 11.36
C SER A 47 11.74 -2.95 11.63
N LYS A 48 13.00 -2.61 11.50
CA LYS A 48 14.11 -3.50 11.80
C LYS A 48 14.12 -4.05 13.23
N THR A 49 13.59 -3.29 14.17
CA THR A 49 13.73 -3.55 15.61
C THR A 49 12.40 -3.76 16.31
N ASP A 50 11.29 -3.41 15.68
CA ASP A 50 9.98 -3.41 16.33
C ASP A 50 8.86 -3.80 15.35
N LYS A 51 7.75 -4.23 15.92
CA LYS A 51 6.50 -4.56 15.20
C LYS A 51 5.30 -4.11 16.00
N LEU A 52 4.31 -3.58 15.29
CA LEU A 52 3.00 -3.24 15.82
C LEU A 52 1.93 -4.02 15.05
N VAL A 53 1.00 -4.64 15.75
CA VAL A 53 -0.20 -5.21 15.13
C VAL A 53 -1.42 -4.49 15.67
N TYR A 54 -2.20 -3.92 14.76
CA TYR A 54 -3.42 -3.21 15.06
C TYR A 54 -4.61 -3.90 14.38
N LYS A 55 -5.74 -3.98 15.09
CA LYS A 55 -6.99 -4.56 14.59
C LYS A 55 -8.18 -3.76 15.08
N THR A 56 -9.19 -3.60 14.22
CA THR A 56 -10.47 -2.95 14.56
C THR A 56 -11.64 -3.58 13.81
N LEU A 57 -12.85 -3.44 14.36
CA LEU A 57 -14.08 -3.82 13.65
C LEU A 57 -14.63 -2.71 12.74
N LYS A 58 -13.94 -1.55 12.69
CA LYS A 58 -14.34 -0.48 11.77
C LYS A 58 -14.05 -0.90 10.32
N PRO A 59 -14.93 -0.60 9.38
CA PRO A 59 -14.62 -0.59 7.96
C PRO A 59 -13.42 0.32 7.65
N SER A 60 -12.66 -0.03 6.63
CA SER A 60 -11.41 0.67 6.34
C SER A 60 -11.60 2.13 5.87
N ASP A 61 -12.70 2.43 5.19
CA ASP A 61 -13.06 3.79 4.80
C ASP A 61 -13.44 4.67 6.01
N GLU A 62 -14.17 4.12 6.98
CA GLU A 62 -14.48 4.81 8.23
C GLU A 62 -13.22 5.03 9.09
N LEU A 63 -12.34 4.03 9.13
CA LEU A 63 -11.10 4.13 9.88
C LEU A 63 -10.20 5.24 9.34
N VAL A 64 -9.98 5.28 8.03
CA VAL A 64 -9.14 6.30 7.37
C VAL A 64 -9.66 7.73 7.58
N CYS A 65 -10.98 7.89 7.79
CA CYS A 65 -11.62 9.16 8.09
C CYS A 65 -11.61 9.55 9.59
N SER A 66 -10.92 8.78 10.45
CA SER A 66 -10.93 8.98 11.90
C SER A 66 -9.57 9.46 12.44
N ASP A 67 -9.59 10.10 13.63
CA ASP A 67 -8.36 10.47 14.35
C ASP A 67 -7.49 9.25 14.68
N GLU A 68 -8.11 8.08 14.81
CA GLU A 68 -7.40 6.82 15.05
C GLU A 68 -6.43 6.48 13.91
N TRP A 69 -6.77 6.83 12.66
CA TRP A 69 -5.88 6.65 11.51
C TRP A 69 -4.64 7.54 11.59
N HIS A 70 -4.78 8.78 12.00
CA HIS A 70 -3.64 9.67 12.20
C HIS A 70 -2.65 9.09 13.22
N ASN A 71 -3.16 8.56 14.35
CA ASN A 71 -2.32 7.90 15.35
C ASN A 71 -1.64 6.64 14.83
N ILE A 72 -2.22 5.96 13.84
CA ILE A 72 -1.59 4.81 13.15
C ILE A 72 -0.48 5.30 12.23
N LEU A 73 -0.74 6.35 11.42
CA LEU A 73 0.26 6.92 10.52
C LEU A 73 1.48 7.48 11.26
N GLU A 74 1.32 8.04 12.45
CA GLU A 74 2.45 8.46 13.32
C GLU A 74 3.42 7.31 13.67
N LYS A 75 3.01 6.04 13.47
CA LYS A 75 3.87 4.86 13.66
C LYS A 75 4.54 4.40 12.37
N VAL A 76 4.21 5.06 11.24
CA VAL A 76 4.82 4.79 9.95
C VAL A 76 5.85 5.88 9.70
N ASP A 77 7.11 5.54 9.82
CA ASP A 77 8.24 6.46 9.71
C ASP A 77 9.30 5.97 8.70
N VAL A 78 10.40 6.67 8.65
CA VAL A 78 11.53 6.33 7.77
C VAL A 78 12.15 4.97 8.09
N ASP A 79 12.04 4.50 9.34
CA ASP A 79 12.56 3.21 9.80
C ASP A 79 11.56 2.06 9.57
N THR A 80 10.29 2.37 9.31
CA THR A 80 9.29 1.37 8.91
C THR A 80 9.69 0.75 7.58
N THR A 81 9.82 -0.56 7.53
CA THR A 81 10.21 -1.29 6.31
C THR A 81 9.04 -1.96 5.62
N ILE A 82 8.05 -2.44 6.38
CA ILE A 82 6.89 -3.17 5.86
C ILE A 82 5.61 -2.69 6.55
N PHE A 83 4.59 -2.42 5.76
CA PHE A 83 3.21 -2.23 6.20
C PHE A 83 2.35 -3.29 5.53
N LEU A 84 1.70 -4.14 6.31
CA LEU A 84 0.87 -5.24 5.84
C LEU A 84 -0.57 -5.00 6.29
N GLY A 85 -1.46 -4.72 5.35
CA GLY A 85 -2.86 -4.38 5.59
C GLY A 85 -3.82 -5.47 5.15
N HIS A 86 -4.97 -5.55 5.83
CA HIS A 86 -6.05 -6.46 5.51
C HIS A 86 -7.42 -5.85 5.81
N VAL A 87 -8.38 -6.10 4.91
CA VAL A 87 -9.81 -5.88 5.13
C VAL A 87 -10.55 -7.20 5.05
N ARG A 88 -11.40 -7.45 6.03
CA ARG A 88 -12.08 -8.74 6.18
C ARG A 88 -13.53 -8.68 5.70
N PHE A 89 -13.90 -9.68 4.90
CA PHE A 89 -15.27 -10.09 4.71
C PHE A 89 -15.44 -11.48 5.37
N ALA A 90 -16.02 -11.53 6.55
CA ALA A 90 -16.11 -12.76 7.33
C ALA A 90 -16.96 -13.81 6.63
N THR A 91 -16.33 -14.90 6.22
CA THR A 91 -16.97 -16.12 5.70
C THR A 91 -16.97 -17.23 6.76
N THR A 92 -15.95 -17.25 7.61
CA THR A 92 -15.73 -18.21 8.69
C THR A 92 -15.40 -17.46 9.98
N GLY A 93 -15.92 -17.94 11.13
CA GLY A 93 -15.67 -17.33 12.44
C GLY A 93 -16.51 -16.09 12.73
N ALA A 94 -16.60 -15.74 14.00
CA ALA A 94 -17.36 -14.58 14.48
C ALA A 94 -16.74 -13.24 14.02
N LYS A 95 -17.57 -12.20 13.94
CA LYS A 95 -17.13 -10.82 13.68
C LYS A 95 -16.63 -10.18 14.98
N ILE A 96 -15.47 -10.61 15.43
CA ILE A 96 -14.79 -10.11 16.62
C ILE A 96 -13.37 -9.69 16.26
N LYS A 97 -12.75 -8.85 17.08
CA LYS A 97 -11.44 -8.25 16.84
C LYS A 97 -10.33 -9.30 16.74
N GLU A 98 -10.42 -10.37 17.54
CA GLU A 98 -9.47 -11.49 17.58
C GLU A 98 -9.40 -12.20 16.23
N ASN A 99 -10.53 -12.29 15.53
CA ASN A 99 -10.67 -12.93 14.22
C ASN A 99 -10.32 -12.02 13.05
N ALA A 100 -9.94 -10.77 13.30
CA ALA A 100 -9.41 -9.89 12.26
C ALA A 100 -7.94 -10.24 11.96
N HIS A 101 -7.52 -10.03 10.72
CA HIS A 101 -6.11 -10.11 10.33
C HIS A 101 -5.35 -8.82 10.70
N PRO A 102 -3.99 -8.85 10.73
CA PRO A 102 -3.13 -10.02 10.56
C PRO A 102 -3.16 -10.95 11.75
N PHE A 103 -2.92 -12.26 11.53
CA PHE A 103 -2.70 -13.22 12.60
C PHE A 103 -1.23 -13.25 13.02
N VAL A 104 -1.00 -13.43 14.32
CA VAL A 104 0.33 -13.63 14.91
C VAL A 104 0.41 -15.07 15.40
N MET A 105 1.26 -15.86 14.79
CA MET A 105 1.45 -17.27 15.07
C MET A 105 2.94 -17.57 15.31
N GLY A 106 3.37 -17.48 16.57
CA GLY A 106 4.80 -17.53 16.91
C GLY A 106 5.53 -16.31 16.34
N SER A 107 6.52 -16.55 15.49
CA SER A 107 7.26 -15.50 14.81
C SER A 107 6.57 -14.95 13.55
N VAL A 108 5.60 -15.67 13.01
CA VAL A 108 4.92 -15.30 11.76
C VAL A 108 3.78 -14.33 12.02
N ILE A 109 3.76 -13.23 11.25
CA ILE A 109 2.65 -12.28 11.19
C ILE A 109 2.15 -12.25 9.76
N GLY A 110 0.86 -12.54 9.54
CA GLY A 110 0.39 -12.65 8.18
C GLY A 110 -1.09 -12.38 7.96
N ALA A 111 -1.43 -12.08 6.73
CA ALA A 111 -2.78 -11.87 6.24
C ALA A 111 -3.10 -12.80 5.05
N HIS A 112 -4.33 -13.27 5.02
CA HIS A 112 -4.86 -14.22 4.05
C HIS A 112 -6.15 -13.69 3.43
N ASN A 113 -6.22 -13.74 2.12
CA ASN A 113 -7.44 -13.55 1.35
C ASN A 113 -7.78 -14.85 0.63
N GLY A 114 -8.83 -15.52 1.05
CA GLY A 114 -9.24 -16.80 0.48
C GLY A 114 -10.04 -17.67 1.43
N ILE A 115 -10.06 -18.98 1.19
CA ILE A 115 -10.72 -20.00 2.03
C ILE A 115 -9.86 -21.25 2.04
N ILE A 116 -9.56 -21.76 3.23
CA ILE A 116 -8.90 -23.07 3.42
C ILE A 116 -9.96 -24.11 3.79
N TYR A 117 -10.22 -25.01 2.87
CA TYR A 117 -11.31 -25.98 2.98
C TYR A 117 -11.04 -27.04 4.06
N ASN A 118 -9.81 -27.50 4.17
CA ASN A 118 -9.39 -28.54 5.12
C ASN A 118 -8.83 -27.99 6.45
N HIS A 119 -9.11 -26.72 6.81
CA HIS A 119 -8.56 -26.06 8.00
C HIS A 119 -8.81 -26.83 9.31
N LYS A 120 -9.97 -27.51 9.45
CA LYS A 120 -10.29 -28.30 10.67
C LYS A 120 -9.38 -29.51 10.84
N GLU A 121 -9.07 -30.18 9.73
CA GLU A 121 -8.14 -31.32 9.72
C GLU A 121 -6.74 -30.85 10.08
N ILE A 122 -6.27 -29.77 9.47
CA ILE A 122 -4.97 -29.17 9.77
C ILE A 122 -4.90 -28.74 11.24
N ALA A 123 -5.93 -28.05 11.74
CA ALA A 123 -6.01 -27.60 13.13
C ALA A 123 -5.85 -28.77 14.12
N SER A 124 -6.53 -29.90 13.85
CA SER A 124 -6.39 -31.11 14.63
C SER A 124 -4.95 -31.68 14.62
N LYS A 125 -4.33 -31.74 13.42
CA LYS A 125 -2.94 -32.22 13.26
C LYS A 125 -1.92 -31.33 13.97
N ILE A 126 -2.11 -30.03 14.01
CA ILE A 126 -1.21 -29.11 14.71
C ILE A 126 -1.55 -28.93 16.20
N GLY A 127 -2.63 -29.57 16.69
CA GLY A 127 -3.06 -29.52 18.09
C GLY A 127 -3.58 -28.13 18.51
N LYS A 128 -4.21 -27.39 17.61
CA LYS A 128 -4.78 -26.06 17.87
C LYS A 128 -6.30 -26.05 17.68
N ASN A 129 -6.98 -25.30 18.53
CA ASN A 129 -8.37 -24.93 18.30
C ASN A 129 -8.37 -23.57 17.58
N VAL A 130 -8.81 -23.54 16.33
CA VAL A 130 -8.82 -22.33 15.49
C VAL A 130 -10.27 -21.89 15.26
N GLN A 131 -10.48 -20.57 15.23
CA GLN A 131 -11.78 -19.99 14.94
C GLN A 131 -11.89 -19.54 13.47
N VAL A 132 -10.75 -19.28 12.83
CA VAL A 132 -10.66 -18.83 11.46
C VAL A 132 -9.72 -19.76 10.70
N ASP A 133 -10.11 -20.10 9.47
CA ASP A 133 -9.32 -20.96 8.58
C ASP A 133 -7.91 -20.44 8.32
N SER A 134 -7.73 -19.13 8.29
CA SER A 134 -6.42 -18.48 8.08
C SER A 134 -5.37 -18.81 9.15
N GLU A 135 -5.78 -19.10 10.39
CA GLU A 135 -4.86 -19.37 11.49
C GLU A 135 -3.98 -20.61 11.23
N VAL A 136 -4.53 -21.62 10.52
CA VAL A 136 -3.77 -22.84 10.24
C VAL A 136 -2.60 -22.60 9.31
N ILE A 137 -2.73 -21.68 8.33
CA ILE A 137 -1.66 -21.37 7.37
C ILE A 137 -0.45 -20.81 8.12
N PHE A 138 -0.67 -19.76 8.91
CA PHE A 138 0.42 -19.13 9.66
C PHE A 138 0.97 -20.01 10.76
N GLY A 139 0.12 -20.89 11.32
CA GLY A 139 0.57 -21.94 12.24
C GLY A 139 1.47 -22.98 11.58
N LEU A 140 1.22 -23.34 10.33
CA LEU A 140 2.09 -24.23 9.54
C LEU A 140 3.38 -23.51 9.15
N LEU A 141 3.31 -22.27 8.62
CA LEU A 141 4.47 -21.46 8.26
C LEU A 141 5.43 -21.26 9.44
N ASN A 142 4.90 -21.12 10.66
CA ASN A 142 5.72 -21.02 11.87
C ASN A 142 6.39 -22.33 12.29
N LYS A 143 5.90 -23.49 11.81
CA LYS A 143 6.39 -24.81 12.24
C LYS A 143 7.24 -25.55 11.21
N LYS A 144 7.15 -25.15 9.95
CA LYS A 144 7.76 -25.83 8.82
C LYS A 144 8.89 -25.01 8.23
N ASP A 145 10.01 -25.67 7.98
CA ASP A 145 11.20 -25.01 7.43
C ASP A 145 11.11 -24.83 5.89
N LYS A 146 10.24 -25.60 5.23
CA LYS A 146 10.08 -25.57 3.77
C LYS A 146 8.68 -25.18 3.36
N TYR A 147 8.54 -24.22 2.48
CA TYR A 147 7.25 -23.81 1.94
C TYR A 147 6.47 -24.95 1.30
N GLN A 148 7.13 -25.85 0.56
CA GLN A 148 6.46 -26.98 -0.08
C GLN A 148 5.71 -27.85 0.95
N GLU A 149 6.29 -28.08 2.13
CA GLU A 149 5.65 -28.87 3.19
C GLU A 149 4.37 -28.21 3.75
N VAL A 150 4.28 -26.88 3.66
CA VAL A 150 3.07 -26.12 4.03
C VAL A 150 2.01 -26.28 2.96
N PHE A 151 2.40 -26.04 1.69
CA PHE A 151 1.45 -26.04 0.58
C PHE A 151 0.99 -27.42 0.15
N ASP A 152 1.74 -28.49 0.48
CA ASP A 152 1.29 -29.88 0.35
C ASP A 152 0.13 -30.24 1.30
N LEU A 153 -0.02 -29.50 2.40
CA LEU A 153 -1.05 -29.75 3.41
C LEU A 153 -2.31 -28.93 3.23
N ILE A 154 -2.24 -27.81 2.48
CA ILE A 154 -3.33 -26.84 2.34
C ILE A 154 -4.18 -27.18 1.12
N GLU A 155 -5.50 -27.24 1.32
CA GLU A 155 -6.49 -27.33 0.25
C GLU A 155 -7.38 -26.08 0.31
N GLY A 156 -7.35 -25.28 -0.75
CA GLY A 156 -8.11 -24.03 -0.76
C GLY A 156 -7.72 -23.09 -1.88
N ASP A 157 -8.25 -21.89 -1.83
CA ASP A 157 -7.84 -20.77 -2.66
C ASP A 157 -7.30 -19.65 -1.78
N TYR A 158 -6.15 -19.09 -2.11
CA TYR A 158 -5.49 -18.14 -1.22
C TYR A 158 -4.56 -17.15 -1.92
N ALA A 159 -4.52 -15.95 -1.35
CA ALA A 159 -3.42 -15.01 -1.48
C ALA A 159 -2.90 -14.68 -0.08
N LEU A 160 -1.59 -14.68 0.06
CA LEU A 160 -0.91 -14.54 1.35
C LEU A 160 0.08 -13.37 1.29
N SER A 161 0.13 -12.63 2.39
CA SER A 161 1.23 -11.72 2.71
C SER A 161 1.68 -11.96 4.14
N TRP A 162 2.98 -12.12 4.37
CA TRP A 162 3.50 -12.35 5.72
C TRP A 162 4.94 -11.90 5.90
N ILE A 163 5.32 -11.79 7.15
CA ILE A 163 6.68 -11.58 7.66
C ILE A 163 6.93 -12.61 8.78
N ASP A 164 8.18 -12.97 9.01
CA ASP A 164 8.62 -13.81 10.12
C ASP A 164 9.60 -13.06 11.03
N ASP A 165 10.47 -13.75 11.76
CA ASP A 165 11.42 -13.16 12.72
C ASP A 165 12.33 -12.10 12.09
N ASP A 166 12.62 -12.22 10.80
CA ASP A 166 13.31 -11.20 10.05
C ASP A 166 12.31 -10.20 9.45
N TYR A 167 12.00 -9.16 10.20
CA TYR A 167 11.06 -8.08 9.82
C TYR A 167 11.47 -7.27 8.58
N LYS A 168 12.53 -7.67 7.88
CA LYS A 168 13.01 -7.05 6.65
C LYS A 168 12.53 -7.74 5.39
N VAL A 169 12.02 -8.97 5.50
CA VAL A 169 11.62 -9.76 4.33
C VAL A 169 10.10 -9.88 4.29
N LEU A 170 9.49 -9.18 3.33
CA LEU A 170 8.09 -9.40 2.97
C LEU A 170 8.00 -10.65 2.11
N LYS A 171 7.05 -11.51 2.42
CA LYS A 171 6.72 -12.68 1.62
C LYS A 171 5.33 -12.56 1.04
N LEU A 172 5.22 -12.81 -0.27
CA LEU A 172 3.96 -12.78 -1.02
C LEU A 172 3.81 -14.09 -1.80
N MET A 173 2.60 -14.62 -1.79
CA MET A 173 2.23 -15.81 -2.56
C MET A 173 0.76 -15.79 -2.90
N HIS A 174 0.38 -16.32 -4.05
CA HIS A 174 -1.02 -16.46 -4.40
C HIS A 174 -1.26 -17.60 -5.39
N GLU A 175 -2.49 -18.05 -5.46
CA GLU A 175 -3.01 -18.96 -6.45
C GLU A 175 -3.79 -18.25 -7.56
N GLU A 176 -4.13 -18.98 -8.62
CA GLU A 176 -4.84 -18.47 -9.79
C GLU A 176 -6.13 -17.73 -9.46
N GLY A 177 -6.91 -18.25 -8.49
CA GLY A 177 -8.20 -17.67 -8.08
C GLY A 177 -8.09 -16.39 -7.24
N ARG A 178 -6.90 -16.01 -6.76
CA ARG A 178 -6.66 -14.91 -5.82
C ARG A 178 -5.45 -14.06 -6.21
N PRO A 179 -5.49 -13.36 -7.35
CA PRO A 179 -4.32 -12.64 -7.84
C PRO A 179 -3.80 -11.60 -6.85
N LEU A 180 -2.48 -11.37 -6.90
CA LEU A 180 -1.79 -10.27 -6.25
C LEU A 180 -1.10 -9.39 -7.28
N HIS A 181 -1.27 -8.10 -7.14
CA HIS A 181 -0.70 -7.11 -8.02
C HIS A 181 0.34 -6.28 -7.28
N ILE A 182 1.43 -5.99 -7.96
CA ILE A 182 2.55 -5.21 -7.41
C ILE A 182 2.87 -4.03 -8.30
N ALA A 183 3.40 -2.97 -7.69
CA ALA A 183 3.94 -1.80 -8.35
C ALA A 183 5.17 -1.30 -7.61
N TYR A 184 6.22 -0.94 -8.33
CA TYR A 184 7.47 -0.49 -7.73
C TYR A 184 7.73 0.99 -8.00
N TRP A 185 7.85 1.76 -6.93
CA TRP A 185 8.26 3.16 -6.99
C TRP A 185 9.78 3.28 -6.84
N LYS A 186 10.48 3.32 -7.97
CA LYS A 186 11.94 3.30 -8.02
C LYS A 186 12.58 4.43 -7.24
N LYS A 187 12.05 5.65 -7.31
CA LYS A 187 12.58 6.83 -6.62
C LYS A 187 12.65 6.66 -5.10
N ALA A 188 11.60 6.08 -4.51
CA ALA A 188 11.53 5.84 -3.07
C ALA A 188 11.99 4.43 -2.67
N ARG A 189 12.39 3.59 -3.61
CA ARG A 189 12.73 2.20 -3.33
C ARG A 189 11.63 1.50 -2.52
N CYS A 190 10.41 1.65 -2.98
CA CYS A 190 9.21 1.18 -2.31
C CYS A 190 8.39 0.31 -3.26
N LEU A 191 8.06 -0.89 -2.82
CA LEU A 191 7.12 -1.80 -3.47
C LEU A 191 5.75 -1.62 -2.81
N PHE A 192 4.71 -1.48 -3.61
CA PHE A 192 3.32 -1.55 -3.18
C PHE A 192 2.66 -2.79 -3.72
N TRP A 193 1.68 -3.35 -3.00
CA TRP A 193 0.86 -4.45 -3.50
C TRP A 193 -0.60 -4.30 -3.08
N ALA A 194 -1.49 -4.95 -3.82
CA ALA A 194 -2.89 -5.07 -3.48
C ALA A 194 -3.53 -6.30 -4.13
N SER A 195 -4.68 -6.72 -3.62
CA SER A 195 -5.48 -7.83 -4.15
C SER A 195 -6.07 -7.57 -5.54
N THR A 196 -6.13 -6.32 -6.00
CA THR A 196 -6.58 -5.99 -7.37
C THR A 196 -5.73 -4.86 -7.96
N ALA A 197 -5.55 -4.93 -9.29
CA ALA A 197 -4.85 -3.88 -10.04
C ALA A 197 -5.58 -2.53 -9.96
N GLU A 198 -6.91 -2.55 -9.88
CA GLU A 198 -7.75 -1.36 -9.77
C GLU A 198 -7.49 -0.62 -8.45
N ILE A 199 -7.57 -1.32 -7.30
CA ILE A 199 -7.27 -0.72 -5.99
C ILE A 199 -5.86 -0.12 -5.98
N LEU A 200 -4.87 -0.89 -6.47
CA LEU A 200 -3.49 -0.43 -6.50
C LEU A 200 -3.31 0.79 -7.42
N GLY A 201 -3.88 0.74 -8.62
CA GLY A 201 -3.79 1.84 -9.60
C GLY A 201 -4.45 3.12 -9.11
N THR A 202 -5.65 3.02 -8.54
CA THR A 202 -6.37 4.16 -7.95
C THR A 202 -5.56 4.77 -6.80
N ALA A 203 -5.08 3.94 -5.87
CA ALA A 203 -4.32 4.41 -4.72
C ALA A 203 -3.04 5.15 -5.10
N LEU A 204 -2.33 4.66 -6.11
CA LEU A 204 -1.12 5.30 -6.62
C LEU A 204 -1.42 6.59 -7.36
N SER A 205 -2.45 6.59 -8.22
CA SER A 205 -2.88 7.77 -8.98
C SER A 205 -3.31 8.91 -8.04
N ASP A 206 -4.12 8.60 -7.03
CA ASP A 206 -4.64 9.59 -6.07
C ASP A 206 -3.53 10.14 -5.16
N ALA A 207 -2.47 9.38 -4.92
CA ALA A 207 -1.26 9.88 -4.29
C ALA A 207 -0.36 10.69 -5.24
N GLY A 208 -0.76 10.86 -6.51
CA GLY A 208 0.01 11.60 -7.51
C GLY A 208 1.29 10.89 -7.95
N LEU A 209 1.35 9.56 -7.80
CA LEU A 209 2.49 8.77 -8.24
C LEU A 209 2.30 8.28 -9.68
N SER A 210 3.07 8.87 -10.60
CA SER A 210 3.29 8.28 -11.92
C SER A 210 4.34 7.17 -11.78
N ILE A 211 3.88 5.94 -11.67
CA ILE A 211 4.80 4.80 -11.68
C ILE A 211 5.20 4.52 -13.13
N SER A 212 6.46 4.73 -13.43
CA SER A 212 7.08 4.35 -14.69
C SER A 212 7.21 2.82 -14.75
N GLY A 213 6.14 2.16 -15.09
CA GLY A 213 6.07 0.71 -15.16
C GLY A 213 4.63 0.26 -14.99
N SER A 214 4.28 -0.85 -15.59
CA SER A 214 2.96 -1.44 -15.44
C SER A 214 2.78 -1.98 -14.02
N ILE A 215 1.55 -1.93 -13.51
CA ILE A 215 1.14 -2.79 -12.41
C ILE A 215 1.24 -4.23 -12.91
N ASN A 216 2.01 -5.05 -12.22
CA ASN A 216 2.26 -6.42 -12.62
C ASN A 216 1.51 -7.38 -11.68
N THR A 217 0.94 -8.43 -12.25
CA THR A 217 0.45 -9.56 -11.45
C THR A 217 1.63 -10.47 -11.14
N LEU A 218 1.79 -10.86 -9.88
CA LEU A 218 2.78 -11.87 -9.51
C LEU A 218 2.44 -13.20 -10.21
N PRO A 219 3.40 -13.93 -10.75
CA PRO A 219 3.19 -15.31 -11.19
C PRO A 219 2.78 -16.23 -10.03
N ILE A 220 1.92 -17.20 -10.33
CA ILE A 220 1.48 -18.25 -9.38
C ILE A 220 2.59 -19.27 -9.08
N ASP A 221 2.33 -20.16 -8.12
CA ASP A 221 3.21 -21.27 -7.74
C ASP A 221 4.61 -20.83 -7.30
N LYS A 222 4.70 -19.65 -6.72
CA LYS A 222 5.95 -19.09 -6.19
C LYS A 222 5.70 -18.35 -4.88
N VAL A 223 6.56 -18.58 -3.92
CA VAL A 223 6.72 -17.70 -2.76
C VAL A 223 7.77 -16.66 -3.10
N TYR A 224 7.35 -15.42 -3.21
CA TYR A 224 8.24 -14.28 -3.45
C TYR A 224 8.72 -13.69 -2.13
N GLU A 225 10.01 -13.45 -2.02
CA GLU A 225 10.67 -12.87 -0.86
C GLU A 225 11.32 -11.54 -1.26
N PHE A 226 10.83 -10.46 -0.70
CA PHE A 226 11.30 -9.10 -0.93
C PHE A 226 12.13 -8.65 0.27
N ASP A 227 13.44 -8.72 0.17
CA ASP A 227 14.36 -8.23 1.20
C ASP A 227 14.52 -6.71 1.08
N THR A 228 13.95 -5.98 2.03
CA THR A 228 13.98 -4.51 2.07
C THR A 228 15.39 -3.95 2.24
N SER A 229 16.34 -4.73 2.75
CA SER A 229 17.75 -4.31 2.87
C SER A 229 18.46 -4.23 1.51
N ASN A 230 17.94 -4.96 0.50
CA ASN A 230 18.52 -5.09 -0.84
C ASN A 230 17.80 -4.28 -1.93
N PHE A 231 16.85 -3.41 -1.58
CA PHE A 231 16.16 -2.53 -2.55
C PHE A 231 17.06 -1.41 -3.06
N TRP A 232 18.20 -1.72 -3.73
CA TRP A 232 19.13 -0.73 -4.26
C TRP A 232 18.75 -0.21 -5.64
N ASN A 233 18.74 -1.07 -6.63
CA ASN A 233 18.48 -0.71 -8.02
C ASN A 233 17.26 -1.41 -8.59
N ASN A 234 16.94 -2.60 -8.10
CA ASN A 234 15.82 -3.40 -8.51
C ASN A 234 15.04 -3.86 -7.28
N HIS A 235 13.75 -4.05 -7.46
CA HIS A 235 12.88 -4.76 -6.53
C HIS A 235 12.97 -6.27 -6.80
N GLU A 236 14.16 -6.78 -7.01
CA GLU A 236 14.34 -8.21 -7.29
C GLU A 236 13.94 -9.00 -6.06
N ALA A 237 12.86 -9.76 -6.22
CA ALA A 237 12.48 -10.78 -5.27
C ALA A 237 13.30 -12.02 -5.55
N THR A 238 13.79 -12.66 -4.52
CA THR A 238 14.07 -14.08 -4.62
C THR A 238 12.75 -14.82 -4.59
N PHE A 239 12.69 -16.01 -5.18
CA PHE A 239 11.49 -16.82 -5.10
C PHE A 239 11.82 -18.29 -4.93
N THR A 240 10.94 -18.98 -4.23
CA THR A 240 10.93 -20.44 -4.12
C THR A 240 9.75 -20.98 -4.90
N GLU A 241 9.99 -21.85 -5.87
CA GLU A 241 8.92 -22.55 -6.58
C GLU A 241 8.25 -23.54 -5.63
N VAL A 242 6.93 -23.54 -5.67
CA VAL A 242 6.09 -24.45 -4.89
C VAL A 242 5.01 -25.01 -5.79
N LYS A 243 4.63 -26.27 -5.54
CA LYS A 243 3.44 -26.85 -6.15
C LYS A 243 2.29 -26.65 -5.20
N THR A 244 1.22 -26.06 -5.69
CA THR A 244 0.00 -25.88 -4.91
C THR A 244 -1.01 -26.99 -5.20
N ASN A 245 -1.77 -27.39 -4.19
CA ASN A 245 -2.87 -28.34 -4.34
C ASN A 245 -4.14 -27.57 -4.74
N SER A 246 -4.08 -26.79 -5.83
CA SER A 246 -5.25 -26.11 -6.35
C SER A 246 -6.18 -27.14 -7.03
N ASN A 247 -7.18 -27.61 -6.32
CA ASN A 247 -8.34 -28.25 -6.91
C ASN A 247 -9.29 -27.20 -7.53
N TRP A 248 -8.73 -26.16 -8.16
CA TRP A 248 -9.50 -25.20 -8.92
C TRP A 248 -10.05 -25.92 -10.18
N THR A 249 -11.11 -26.69 -10.00
CA THR A 249 -11.99 -27.02 -11.13
C THR A 249 -12.70 -25.74 -11.51
N GLY A 250 -12.16 -25.06 -12.49
CA GLY A 250 -12.62 -23.76 -12.95
C GLY A 250 -14.15 -23.68 -13.00
N TYR A 251 -14.72 -22.99 -12.04
CA TYR A 251 -16.02 -22.37 -12.25
C TYR A 251 -15.78 -21.17 -13.18
N SER A 252 -15.51 -21.50 -14.43
CA SER A 252 -15.51 -20.54 -15.52
C SER A 252 -16.96 -20.19 -15.83
N SER A 253 -17.61 -19.44 -14.99
CA SER A 253 -18.80 -18.63 -15.31
C SER A 253 -19.29 -17.86 -14.10
N TYR A 254 -18.46 -16.91 -13.62
CA TYR A 254 -19.05 -15.70 -13.09
C TYR A 254 -18.97 -14.62 -14.15
N SER A 255 -19.66 -14.87 -15.25
CA SER A 255 -20.29 -13.82 -16.02
C SER A 255 -21.18 -13.05 -15.05
N SER A 256 -20.90 -11.77 -14.90
CA SER A 256 -21.81 -10.70 -14.49
C SER A 256 -23.28 -11.16 -14.25
N GLY A 257 -23.56 -11.65 -13.07
CA GLY A 257 -24.88 -11.97 -12.63
C GLY A 257 -24.98 -11.76 -11.13
N TYR A 258 -25.11 -10.51 -10.71
CA TYR A 258 -25.52 -10.17 -9.35
C TYR A 258 -26.96 -10.62 -9.16
N GLY A 259 -27.15 -11.86 -8.72
CA GLY A 259 -28.40 -12.38 -8.17
C GLY A 259 -28.54 -11.92 -6.73
N GLY A 260 -29.57 -11.13 -6.45
CA GLY A 260 -29.80 -10.44 -5.21
C GLY A 260 -29.91 -11.33 -3.98
N TYR A 261 -29.27 -10.89 -2.93
CA TYR A 261 -29.76 -11.01 -1.55
C TYR A 261 -29.99 -9.60 -1.03
N GLY A 262 -31.24 -9.34 -0.63
CA GLY A 262 -31.70 -8.07 -0.12
C GLY A 262 -30.93 -7.69 1.16
N GLY A 263 -30.11 -6.71 1.05
CA GLY A 263 -29.45 -5.97 2.09
C GLY A 263 -29.11 -4.61 1.51
N THR A 264 -29.75 -3.60 2.01
CA THR A 264 -29.63 -2.15 1.79
C THR A 264 -28.61 -1.73 0.73
N ASN A 265 -29.13 -1.11 -0.32
CA ASN A 265 -28.46 -0.50 -1.46
C ASN A 265 -27.26 0.38 -1.10
N TYR A 266 -26.07 -0.19 -0.87
CA TYR A 266 -24.81 0.55 -0.76
C TYR A 266 -23.94 0.47 -2.02
N PHE A 267 -24.33 -0.29 -3.04
CA PHE A 267 -23.56 -0.48 -4.26
C PHE A 267 -24.44 -0.39 -5.52
N SER A 268 -25.03 0.75 -5.77
CA SER A 268 -25.62 1.02 -7.09
C SER A 268 -25.15 2.38 -7.64
N SER A 269 -23.87 2.54 -7.76
CA SER A 269 -23.23 3.26 -8.88
C SER A 269 -21.70 3.18 -8.67
N ASN A 270 -20.99 2.47 -9.54
CA ASN A 270 -19.56 2.64 -9.77
C ASN A 270 -19.27 4.04 -10.37
N THR A 271 -19.95 5.06 -9.91
CA THR A 271 -19.73 6.42 -10.37
C THR A 271 -18.61 6.98 -9.50
N ALA A 272 -17.40 6.98 -10.06
CA ALA A 272 -16.31 7.73 -9.48
C ALA A 272 -16.69 9.22 -9.49
N TYR A 273 -16.63 9.84 -8.34
CA TYR A 273 -16.79 11.28 -8.17
C TYR A 273 -15.43 11.92 -7.95
N HIS A 274 -15.28 13.16 -8.31
CA HIS A 274 -14.14 13.95 -7.89
C HIS A 274 -14.46 14.66 -6.57
N CYS A 275 -13.51 14.58 -5.63
CA CYS A 275 -13.64 15.31 -4.38
C CYS A 275 -13.81 16.80 -4.66
N LYS A 276 -14.84 17.39 -4.10
CA LYS A 276 -15.15 18.83 -4.31
C LYS A 276 -14.11 19.77 -3.73
N PHE A 277 -13.16 19.25 -2.92
CA PHE A 277 -12.12 20.06 -2.27
C PHE A 277 -10.72 19.89 -2.87
N CYS A 278 -10.35 18.69 -3.30
CA CYS A 278 -8.99 18.42 -3.79
C CYS A 278 -8.96 17.72 -5.16
N GLN A 279 -10.12 17.52 -5.79
CA GLN A 279 -10.31 16.84 -7.07
C GLN A 279 -9.84 15.38 -7.13
N SER A 280 -9.35 14.81 -6.01
CA SER A 280 -9.04 13.39 -5.94
C SER A 280 -10.29 12.55 -6.18
N THR A 281 -10.13 11.37 -6.76
CA THR A 281 -11.24 10.44 -6.95
C THR A 281 -11.82 10.03 -5.60
N THR A 282 -13.14 10.02 -5.48
CA THR A 282 -13.86 9.50 -4.32
C THR A 282 -15.11 8.77 -4.77
N TYR A 283 -15.46 7.72 -4.06
CA TYR A 283 -16.69 6.96 -4.32
C TYR A 283 -17.84 7.36 -3.37
N LYS A 284 -17.60 8.39 -2.54
CA LYS A 284 -18.63 8.94 -1.66
C LYS A 284 -19.55 9.88 -2.42
N SER A 285 -20.83 9.68 -2.25
CA SER A 285 -21.89 10.51 -2.89
C SER A 285 -21.85 11.98 -2.45
N ASP A 286 -21.28 12.27 -1.27
CA ASP A 286 -21.06 13.62 -0.77
C ASP A 286 -19.89 14.35 -1.47
N ARG A 287 -19.12 13.63 -2.28
CA ARG A 287 -17.93 14.11 -3.00
C ARG A 287 -16.85 14.68 -2.10
N VAL A 288 -16.66 14.14 -0.92
CA VAL A 288 -15.56 14.52 -0.03
C VAL A 288 -14.65 13.32 0.17
N CYS A 289 -13.39 13.40 -0.26
CA CYS A 289 -12.41 12.35 -0.02
C CYS A 289 -11.96 12.38 1.46
N PHE A 290 -11.33 11.28 1.91
CA PHE A 290 -10.90 11.16 3.30
C PHE A 290 -9.92 12.26 3.74
N LYS A 291 -9.05 12.78 2.85
CA LYS A 291 -8.14 13.87 3.14
C LYS A 291 -8.85 15.19 3.44
N CYS A 292 -10.06 15.34 2.93
CA CYS A 292 -10.85 16.57 3.05
C CYS A 292 -11.96 16.48 4.09
N VAL A 293 -12.24 15.28 4.62
CA VAL A 293 -13.18 15.10 5.74
C VAL A 293 -12.54 15.71 6.98
N GLY A 294 -13.15 16.76 7.52
CA GLY A 294 -12.65 17.50 8.69
C GLY A 294 -11.78 18.73 8.40
N LYS A 295 -11.18 18.86 7.19
CA LYS A 295 -10.45 20.10 6.80
C LYS A 295 -11.37 21.23 6.34
N THR A 296 -12.66 20.99 6.28
CA THR A 296 -13.66 21.90 5.69
C THR A 296 -14.04 23.08 6.56
N SER A 297 -13.67 23.08 7.85
CA SER A 297 -14.10 24.14 8.78
C SER A 297 -13.18 25.36 8.79
N ASP A 298 -11.87 25.20 8.49
CA ASP A 298 -10.90 26.28 8.75
C ASP A 298 -10.40 27.00 7.49
N THR A 299 -10.58 26.43 6.29
CA THR A 299 -10.01 26.99 5.06
C THR A 299 -11.01 27.28 3.95
N LEU A 300 -12.18 26.66 3.99
CA LEU A 300 -13.26 26.90 3.02
C LEU A 300 -14.49 27.45 3.74
N HIS A 301 -15.03 28.54 3.22
CA HIS A 301 -16.25 29.15 3.73
C HIS A 301 -17.34 29.09 2.66
N MET A 302 -18.56 28.82 3.06
CA MET A 302 -19.74 28.97 2.19
C MET A 302 -20.20 30.42 2.28
N ASP A 303 -20.27 31.11 1.14
CA ASP A 303 -20.81 32.45 1.08
C ASP A 303 -22.34 32.48 1.20
N ASN A 304 -22.92 33.69 1.21
CA ASN A 304 -24.38 33.86 1.36
C ASN A 304 -25.17 33.34 0.15
N ASP A 305 -24.51 33.11 -0.99
CA ASP A 305 -25.10 32.62 -2.23
C ASP A 305 -24.93 31.09 -2.37
N GLY A 306 -24.43 30.42 -1.33
CA GLY A 306 -24.23 28.96 -1.30
C GLY A 306 -23.02 28.47 -2.08
N LYS A 307 -22.07 29.36 -2.42
CA LYS A 307 -20.83 29.02 -3.10
C LYS A 307 -19.70 28.83 -2.10
N TRP A 308 -18.87 27.83 -2.37
CA TRP A 308 -17.65 27.61 -1.58
C TRP A 308 -16.56 28.59 -2.02
N THR A 309 -15.96 29.27 -1.06
CA THR A 309 -14.87 30.23 -1.25
C THR A 309 -13.72 29.94 -0.30
N ALA A 310 -12.50 30.25 -0.71
CA ALA A 310 -11.34 30.25 0.17
C ALA A 310 -10.40 31.41 -0.14
N LYS A 311 -9.57 31.74 0.82
CA LYS A 311 -8.55 32.76 0.69
C LYS A 311 -7.31 32.17 0.01
N CYS A 312 -6.84 32.79 -1.07
CA CYS A 312 -5.60 32.43 -1.71
C CYS A 312 -4.42 32.70 -0.77
N LEU A 313 -3.53 31.72 -0.59
CA LEU A 313 -2.34 31.85 0.26
C LEU A 313 -1.36 32.92 -0.25
N ASP A 314 -1.25 33.09 -1.57
CA ASP A 314 -0.25 33.98 -2.16
C ASP A 314 -0.74 35.44 -2.26
N CYS A 315 -1.95 35.64 -2.77
CA CYS A 315 -2.45 37.02 -2.96
C CYS A 315 -3.46 37.48 -1.91
N ASN A 316 -3.88 36.61 -1.01
CA ASN A 316 -4.89 36.87 0.03
C ASN A 316 -6.31 37.21 -0.48
N ASN A 317 -6.56 37.11 -1.77
CA ASN A 317 -7.91 37.31 -2.33
C ASN A 317 -8.80 36.11 -1.95
N VAL A 318 -10.08 36.40 -1.72
CA VAL A 318 -11.09 35.35 -1.56
C VAL A 318 -11.62 35.03 -2.96
N GLU A 319 -11.46 33.76 -3.34
CA GLU A 319 -11.86 33.25 -4.63
C GLU A 319 -12.90 32.15 -4.51
N GLU A 320 -13.77 32.00 -5.50
CA GLU A 320 -14.65 30.84 -5.61
C GLU A 320 -13.81 29.56 -5.77
N TYR A 321 -14.29 28.47 -5.22
CA TYR A 321 -13.58 27.17 -5.21
C TYR A 321 -13.11 26.71 -6.59
N ASP A 322 -13.89 26.99 -7.64
CA ASP A 322 -13.57 26.62 -9.01
C ASP A 322 -12.33 27.35 -9.56
N ASN A 323 -11.93 28.45 -8.91
CA ASN A 323 -10.76 29.26 -9.24
C ASN A 323 -9.56 29.00 -8.32
N LEU A 324 -9.59 27.94 -7.53
CA LEU A 324 -8.57 27.63 -6.54
C LEU A 324 -7.94 26.26 -6.80
N VAL A 325 -6.63 26.18 -6.60
CA VAL A 325 -5.83 24.94 -6.64
C VAL A 325 -5.30 24.68 -5.23
N TYR A 326 -5.46 23.47 -4.73
CA TYR A 326 -4.90 23.07 -3.44
C TYR A 326 -3.44 22.62 -3.59
N THR A 327 -2.52 23.27 -2.88
CA THR A 327 -1.07 23.08 -3.01
C THR A 327 -0.46 22.17 -1.91
N GLY A 328 -1.26 21.47 -1.11
CA GLY A 328 -0.80 20.70 0.05
C GLY A 328 -0.74 21.55 1.33
N SER A 329 -0.42 22.84 1.23
CA SER A 329 -0.38 23.78 2.37
C SER A 329 -1.63 24.66 2.46
N GLY A 330 -2.46 24.69 1.42
CA GLY A 330 -3.68 25.51 1.34
C GLY A 330 -4.06 25.84 -0.11
N TYR A 331 -5.02 26.74 -0.26
CA TYR A 331 -5.55 27.11 -1.57
C TYR A 331 -4.79 28.29 -2.18
N VAL A 332 -4.43 28.15 -3.47
CA VAL A 332 -3.82 29.20 -4.30
C VAL A 332 -4.73 29.43 -5.49
N CYS A 333 -5.02 30.69 -5.84
CA CYS A 333 -5.86 30.97 -7.00
C CYS A 333 -5.14 30.59 -8.30
N ILE A 334 -5.93 30.31 -9.35
CA ILE A 334 -5.40 29.89 -10.67
C ILE A 334 -4.36 30.87 -11.19
N THR A 335 -4.56 32.19 -10.96
CA THR A 335 -3.63 33.23 -11.39
C THR A 335 -2.29 33.14 -10.70
N CYS A 336 -2.26 32.97 -9.37
CA CYS A 336 -1.02 32.81 -8.62
C CYS A 336 -0.33 31.47 -8.91
N ASN A 337 -1.11 30.39 -9.06
CA ASN A 337 -0.58 29.08 -9.43
C ASN A 337 0.05 29.06 -10.83
N ALA A 338 -0.50 29.83 -11.78
CA ALA A 338 0.07 29.97 -13.12
C ALA A 338 1.41 30.71 -13.12
N ASP A 339 1.62 31.64 -12.18
CA ASP A 339 2.89 32.39 -12.06
C ASP A 339 4.00 31.51 -11.43
N THR A 340 3.68 30.60 -10.54
CA THR A 340 4.66 29.66 -9.97
C THR A 340 5.15 28.62 -10.98
N SER A 341 4.35 28.30 -11.99
CA SER A 341 4.76 27.40 -13.08
C SER A 341 5.83 27.99 -14.01
N ARG A 342 6.09 29.29 -13.96
CA ARG A 342 7.13 29.96 -14.76
C ARG A 342 8.54 29.83 -14.21
N TYR A 343 8.71 29.39 -12.96
CA TYR A 343 10.05 29.23 -12.34
C TYR A 343 10.66 27.85 -12.49
N VAL A 344 9.98 26.86 -13.08
CA VAL A 344 10.54 25.56 -13.42
C VAL A 344 10.94 25.52 -14.89
N SER A 345 11.85 26.41 -15.29
CA SER A 345 12.47 26.30 -16.60
C SER A 345 13.92 26.78 -16.54
N SER A 346 14.78 25.93 -16.99
CA SER A 346 16.08 26.13 -17.65
C SER A 346 17.37 25.75 -16.92
N PHE A 347 17.37 25.38 -15.62
CA PHE A 347 18.62 24.96 -14.94
C PHE A 347 18.45 23.78 -13.96
N THR A 348 17.50 22.90 -14.19
CA THR A 348 17.36 21.68 -13.38
C THR A 348 17.91 20.50 -14.15
N SER A 349 18.70 19.66 -13.48
CA SER A 349 19.14 18.37 -13.99
C SER A 349 18.56 17.25 -13.13
N GLN A 350 18.35 16.10 -13.74
CA GLN A 350 17.74 14.96 -13.07
C GLN A 350 18.78 14.21 -12.23
N CYS A 351 18.47 13.88 -11.00
CA CYS A 351 19.26 12.99 -10.19
C CYS A 351 19.19 11.55 -10.75
N ASP A 352 20.34 10.93 -10.99
CA ASP A 352 20.42 9.61 -11.59
C ASP A 352 19.88 8.49 -10.69
N TYR A 353 19.80 8.74 -9.37
CA TYR A 353 19.29 7.75 -8.41
C TYR A 353 17.80 7.86 -8.13
N CYS A 354 17.29 9.05 -7.76
CA CYS A 354 15.88 9.21 -7.46
C CYS A 354 15.04 9.71 -8.65
N GLY A 355 15.71 10.28 -9.67
CA GLY A 355 15.07 10.87 -10.83
C GLY A 355 14.39 12.21 -10.56
N ASP A 356 14.58 12.82 -9.38
CA ASP A 356 14.08 14.14 -9.07
C ASP A 356 14.89 15.21 -9.79
N TYR A 357 14.22 16.32 -10.11
CA TYR A 357 14.88 17.45 -10.74
C TYR A 357 15.36 18.41 -9.66
N GLU A 358 16.67 18.65 -9.64
CA GLU A 358 17.31 19.59 -8.73
C GLU A 358 18.01 20.70 -9.53
N PRO A 359 18.24 21.89 -8.96
CA PRO A 359 19.11 22.87 -9.57
C PRO A 359 20.45 22.24 -9.93
N ALA A 360 20.92 22.42 -11.15
CA ALA A 360 22.13 21.77 -11.65
C ALA A 360 23.37 21.94 -10.73
N PRO A 361 23.58 23.09 -10.04
CA PRO A 361 24.67 23.25 -9.09
C PRO A 361 24.52 22.42 -7.80
N ASP A 362 23.31 21.92 -7.50
CA ASP A 362 23.03 21.14 -6.29
C ASP A 362 23.15 19.63 -6.51
N LEU A 363 23.56 19.21 -7.72
CA LEU A 363 23.86 17.81 -8.01
C LEU A 363 25.35 17.48 -7.75
N TYR A 364 25.58 16.38 -7.06
CA TYR A 364 26.90 15.87 -6.71
C TYR A 364 27.30 14.76 -7.68
N SER A 365 28.42 14.98 -8.40
CA SER A 365 28.97 13.91 -9.21
C SER A 365 29.69 12.88 -8.33
N HIS A 366 29.18 11.64 -8.32
CA HIS A 366 29.71 10.54 -7.51
C HIS A 366 29.67 9.23 -8.29
N GLN A 367 30.83 8.58 -8.44
CA GLN A 367 30.97 7.31 -9.17
C GLN A 367 30.37 7.31 -10.60
N GLY A 368 30.40 8.48 -11.27
CA GLY A 368 29.85 8.63 -12.62
C GLY A 368 28.37 8.94 -12.69
N TYR A 369 27.70 9.17 -11.53
CA TYR A 369 26.31 9.57 -11.42
C TYR A 369 26.19 10.99 -10.88
N ASN A 370 25.17 11.72 -11.33
CA ASN A 370 24.80 13.02 -10.80
C ASN A 370 23.68 12.83 -9.76
N LEU A 371 24.00 13.05 -8.50
CA LEU A 371 23.11 12.74 -7.37
C LEU A 371 22.66 14.02 -6.68
N CYS A 372 21.39 14.12 -6.31
CA CYS A 372 20.93 15.14 -5.36
C CYS A 372 21.59 14.92 -3.98
N GLN A 373 21.59 15.95 -3.13
CA GLN A 373 22.19 15.88 -1.79
C GLN A 373 21.73 14.66 -1.01
N HIS A 374 20.42 14.38 -1.03
CA HIS A 374 19.83 13.25 -0.32
C HIS A 374 20.41 11.90 -0.79
N CYS A 375 20.42 11.66 -2.10
CA CYS A 375 20.95 10.41 -2.67
C CYS A 375 22.46 10.26 -2.45
N TYR A 376 23.20 11.35 -2.52
CA TYR A 376 24.62 11.37 -2.25
C TYR A 376 24.96 11.02 -0.79
N ASP A 377 24.24 11.61 0.17
CA ASP A 377 24.44 11.34 1.59
C ASP A 377 24.00 9.92 1.97
N ALA A 378 22.94 9.42 1.36
CA ALA A 378 22.49 8.05 1.55
C ALA A 378 23.51 7.04 1.04
N ASP A 379 24.10 7.27 -0.15
CA ASP A 379 25.11 6.40 -0.72
C ASP A 379 26.41 6.41 0.12
N LYS A 380 26.83 7.58 0.59
CA LYS A 380 27.97 7.72 1.52
C LYS A 380 27.77 7.01 2.86
N LYS A 381 26.54 7.06 3.42
CA LYS A 381 26.24 6.35 4.67
C LYS A 381 26.26 4.84 4.46
N ALA A 382 25.79 4.37 3.32
CA ALA A 382 25.78 2.95 2.98
C ALA A 382 27.20 2.40 2.75
N SER A 383 28.05 3.12 2.03
CA SER A 383 29.45 2.73 1.78
C SER A 383 30.30 2.72 3.06
N LYS A 384 29.95 3.51 4.07
CA LYS A 384 30.60 3.48 5.40
C LYS A 384 30.16 2.29 6.27
N LYS A 385 28.96 1.74 6.03
CA LYS A 385 28.42 0.59 6.78
C LYS A 385 28.82 -0.77 6.16
N SER A 386 29.20 -0.81 4.90
CA SER A 386 29.64 -2.02 4.19
C SER A 386 31.15 -2.01 4.00
N ASN A 387 31.86 -2.84 4.75
CA ASN A 387 33.24 -3.27 4.40
C ASN A 387 33.23 -4.25 3.21
N LEU A 388 32.26 -4.18 2.32
CA LEU A 388 32.17 -5.02 1.13
C LEU A 388 32.60 -4.23 -0.10
N PRO A 389 33.40 -4.84 -0.99
CA PRO A 389 33.85 -4.18 -2.22
C PRO A 389 32.65 -3.83 -3.11
N ALA A 390 32.77 -2.71 -3.82
CA ALA A 390 31.75 -2.21 -4.75
C ALA A 390 31.30 -3.31 -5.73
N PRO A 391 30.01 -3.43 -6.01
CA PRO A 391 29.50 -4.41 -6.96
C PRO A 391 30.04 -4.09 -8.36
N MET A 392 30.62 -5.09 -9.00
CA MET A 392 31.04 -5.00 -10.38
C MET A 392 29.84 -4.81 -11.31
N HIS A 393 29.89 -3.80 -12.15
CA HIS A 393 28.90 -3.51 -13.17
C HIS A 393 28.79 -4.65 -14.18
N GLY A 394 27.62 -5.29 -14.22
CA GLY A 394 27.20 -6.12 -15.33
C GLY A 394 25.88 -5.56 -15.85
N GLY A 395 25.93 -4.76 -16.90
CA GLY A 395 24.74 -4.30 -17.60
C GLY A 395 24.05 -5.47 -18.29
N PHE A 396 22.76 -5.63 -18.06
CA PHE A 396 21.85 -6.30 -18.99
C PHE A 396 20.60 -5.43 -19.11
N GLY A 397 20.44 -4.89 -20.33
CA GLY A 397 19.20 -4.33 -20.78
C GLY A 397 18.14 -5.43 -20.99
N ILE A 398 16.97 -5.14 -20.57
CA ILE A 398 15.69 -5.27 -21.30
C ILE A 398 14.70 -4.36 -20.57
#